data_987bdf2518d68c2167bffd78bcff14a1
#
_entry.id   987bdf2518d68c2167bffd78bcff14a1
#
_cell.length_a   1.000
_cell.length_b   1.000
_cell.length_c   1.000
_cell.angle_alpha   90.00
_cell.angle_beta   90.00
_cell.angle_gamma   90.00
#
_symmetry.space_group_name_H-M   'P 1'
#
loop_
_entity.id
_entity.type
_entity.pdbx_description
1 polymer ?
#
loop_
_entity_poly.entity_id
_entity_poly.type
_entity_poly.pdbx_seq_one_letter_code
_entity_poly.pdbx_strand_id
1 'polypeptide(L)'
;MRYLNKVIFLNSAHIPYAEIRMDGNVHFIGTQGVGKSTLLRAILFFYNADKLHLGIPKEKQNFDAFYLPYANSYIVYEVVRENSAYSVVVSKSMGRAAFRLIDAPYRKAWFVNDRHEVSADWSEVRTRILESDARCTITPLVTSYEMFRDIIFGNNRKPDMVSYRKFAIVESSKYQNIPRTIQHVFLNSRLDADFVKDTIIQSMNEEDVSIDLTYYRSQIEAFEQEYGHSCISPWQYNHVIQRLWTL
;
A
#
# COMPACT_ATOMS: atom_id res chain seq x y z
N MET A 1 -16.66 0.05 -5.73
CA MET A 1 -15.31 -0.53 -5.51
C MET A 1 -14.26 0.53 -5.83
N ARG A 2 -13.19 0.64 -5.02
CA ARG A 2 -12.12 1.62 -5.24
C ARG A 2 -10.83 0.88 -5.55
N TYR A 3 -10.08 1.32 -6.55
CA TYR A 3 -8.84 0.66 -6.97
C TYR A 3 -7.90 1.62 -7.70
N LEU A 4 -6.61 1.30 -7.67
CA LEU A 4 -5.58 1.99 -8.42
C LEU A 4 -5.74 1.67 -9.91
N ASN A 5 -6.05 2.68 -10.72
CA ASN A 5 -6.31 2.53 -12.14
C ASN A 5 -5.06 2.77 -12.99
N LYS A 6 -4.25 3.77 -12.61
CA LYS A 6 -3.04 4.11 -13.36
C LYS A 6 -1.92 4.56 -12.45
N VAL A 7 -0.70 4.31 -12.89
CA VAL A 7 0.52 4.90 -12.35
C VAL A 7 1.22 5.66 -13.47
N ILE A 8 1.51 6.93 -13.24
CA ILE A 8 2.13 7.80 -14.21
C ILE A 8 3.46 8.30 -13.65
N PHE A 9 4.53 8.14 -14.42
CA PHE A 9 5.85 8.67 -14.13
C PHE A 9 6.14 9.88 -15.01
N LEU A 10 6.62 10.97 -14.40
CA LEU A 10 6.99 12.19 -15.09
C LEU A 10 8.36 12.63 -14.54
N ASN A 11 9.40 12.60 -15.35
CA ASN A 11 10.79 12.83 -14.93
C ASN A 11 11.18 12.03 -13.68
N SER A 12 10.67 10.81 -13.55
CA SER A 12 10.78 9.98 -12.36
C SER A 12 11.56 8.70 -12.65
N ALA A 13 12.46 8.27 -11.75
CA ALA A 13 13.25 7.04 -11.89
C ALA A 13 13.94 6.89 -13.26
N HIS A 14 14.45 7.99 -13.83
CA HIS A 14 15.04 8.09 -15.19
C HIS A 14 14.03 7.88 -16.35
N ILE A 15 12.75 7.91 -16.06
CA ILE A 15 11.67 7.80 -17.04
C ILE A 15 11.15 9.22 -17.32
N PRO A 16 11.30 9.76 -18.55
CA PRO A 16 10.77 11.08 -18.89
C PRO A 16 9.25 11.13 -18.77
N TYR A 17 8.57 10.13 -19.36
CA TYR A 17 7.12 9.95 -19.27
C TYR A 17 6.74 8.49 -19.46
N ALA A 18 5.91 7.97 -18.58
CA ALA A 18 5.24 6.69 -18.79
C ALA A 18 3.87 6.70 -18.09
N GLU A 19 2.86 6.15 -18.75
CA GLU A 19 1.53 5.93 -18.21
C GLU A 19 1.24 4.44 -18.25
N ILE A 20 0.95 3.85 -17.09
CA ILE A 20 0.77 2.41 -16.95
C ILE A 20 -0.60 2.17 -16.35
N ARG A 21 -1.45 1.44 -17.07
CA ARG A 21 -2.76 1.04 -16.60
C ARG A 21 -2.66 -0.16 -15.66
N MET A 22 -3.46 -0.12 -14.62
CA MET A 22 -3.52 -1.10 -13.53
C MET A 22 -4.92 -1.70 -13.38
N ASP A 23 -5.78 -1.52 -14.37
CA ASP A 23 -7.14 -2.04 -14.38
C ASP A 23 -7.14 -3.55 -14.67
N GLY A 24 -7.69 -4.33 -13.75
CA GLY A 24 -7.78 -5.78 -13.87
C GLY A 24 -6.46 -6.52 -13.56
N ASN A 25 -6.25 -7.68 -14.17
CA ASN A 25 -5.05 -8.47 -14.02
C ASN A 25 -3.94 -7.94 -14.95
N VAL A 26 -2.86 -7.44 -14.37
CA VAL A 26 -1.75 -6.86 -15.12
C VAL A 26 -0.50 -7.73 -15.01
N HIS A 27 0.08 -8.08 -16.15
CA HIS A 27 1.30 -8.87 -16.25
C HIS A 27 2.46 -8.01 -16.78
N PHE A 28 3.51 -7.85 -15.98
CA PHE A 28 4.72 -7.14 -16.40
C PHE A 28 5.72 -8.12 -17.00
N ILE A 29 5.80 -8.15 -18.31
CA ILE A 29 6.71 -9.02 -19.07
C ILE A 29 7.83 -8.15 -19.64
N GLY A 30 9.05 -8.66 -19.63
CA GLY A 30 10.20 -7.99 -20.21
C GLY A 30 11.52 -8.56 -19.69
N THR A 31 12.61 -8.22 -20.37
CA THR A 31 13.97 -8.61 -20.00
C THR A 31 14.41 -7.99 -18.67
N GLN A 32 15.55 -8.45 -18.16
CA GLN A 32 16.15 -7.84 -16.97
C GLN A 32 16.51 -6.38 -17.24
N GLY A 33 16.29 -5.49 -16.27
CA GLY A 33 16.67 -4.08 -16.38
C GLY A 33 15.58 -3.13 -16.94
N VAL A 34 14.50 -3.62 -17.54
CA VAL A 34 13.44 -2.78 -18.16
C VAL A 34 12.55 -2.00 -17.16
N GLY A 35 12.83 -2.07 -15.87
CA GLY A 35 12.11 -1.27 -14.88
C GLY A 35 10.94 -1.97 -14.18
N LYS A 36 10.70 -3.29 -14.38
CA LYS A 36 9.62 -4.02 -13.71
C LYS A 36 9.62 -3.83 -12.19
N SER A 37 10.77 -4.05 -11.54
CA SER A 37 10.91 -3.87 -10.10
C SER A 37 10.76 -2.40 -9.66
N THR A 38 11.12 -1.45 -10.52
CA THR A 38 10.92 -0.02 -10.26
C THR A 38 9.44 0.30 -10.20
N LEU A 39 8.66 -0.18 -11.16
CA LEU A 39 7.22 -0.03 -11.16
C LEU A 39 6.55 -0.69 -9.95
N LEU A 40 6.89 -1.96 -9.67
CA LEU A 40 6.34 -2.68 -8.52
C LEU A 40 6.61 -1.96 -7.18
N ARG A 41 7.80 -1.39 -7.01
CA ARG A 41 8.15 -0.59 -5.83
C ARG A 41 7.36 0.71 -5.76
N ALA A 42 7.08 1.36 -6.88
CA ALA A 42 6.22 2.55 -6.90
C ALA A 42 4.78 2.20 -6.50
N ILE A 43 4.24 1.07 -6.96
CA ILE A 43 2.93 0.57 -6.54
C ILE A 43 2.94 0.24 -5.05
N LEU A 44 3.98 -0.46 -4.59
CA LEU A 44 4.14 -0.79 -3.17
C LEU A 44 4.23 0.46 -2.30
N PHE A 45 4.95 1.49 -2.75
CA PHE A 45 5.04 2.78 -2.07
C PHE A 45 3.66 3.42 -1.85
N PHE A 46 2.80 3.37 -2.87
CA PHE A 46 1.45 3.91 -2.76
C PHE A 46 0.62 3.19 -1.70
N TYR A 47 0.57 1.85 -1.75
CA TYR A 47 -0.20 1.05 -0.80
C TYR A 47 0.41 0.98 0.59
N ASN A 48 1.74 1.05 0.70
CA ASN A 48 2.42 1.09 1.99
C ASN A 48 2.30 2.47 2.66
N ALA A 49 2.05 3.49 1.84
CA ALA A 49 2.09 4.89 2.26
C ALA A 49 3.37 5.26 3.04
N ASP A 50 4.47 4.61 2.69
CA ASP A 50 5.79 4.80 3.31
C ASP A 50 6.89 4.39 2.32
N LYS A 51 8.07 4.98 2.49
CA LYS A 51 9.27 4.66 1.72
C LYS A 51 10.12 3.54 2.31
N LEU A 52 9.80 3.10 3.51
CA LEU A 52 10.50 2.02 4.19
C LEU A 52 10.07 0.67 3.61
N HIS A 53 10.96 -0.30 3.70
CA HIS A 53 10.69 -1.69 3.29
C HIS A 53 10.24 -1.88 1.84
N LEU A 54 10.65 -0.98 0.93
CA LEU A 54 10.34 -1.10 -0.51
C LEU A 54 11.30 -2.03 -1.26
N GLY A 55 12.28 -2.61 -0.58
CA GLY A 55 13.29 -3.47 -1.22
C GLY A 55 14.15 -2.72 -2.26
N ILE A 56 14.35 -1.42 -2.08
CA ILE A 56 15.23 -0.63 -2.95
C ILE A 56 16.68 -1.02 -2.65
N PRO A 57 17.47 -1.48 -3.64
CA PRO A 57 18.87 -1.79 -3.44
C PRO A 57 19.66 -0.57 -2.94
N LYS A 58 20.67 -0.79 -2.09
CA LYS A 58 21.47 0.29 -1.50
C LYS A 58 22.17 1.15 -2.57
N GLU A 59 22.52 0.55 -3.69
CA GLU A 59 23.16 1.21 -4.83
C GLU A 59 22.25 2.24 -5.53
N LYS A 60 20.94 2.09 -5.39
CA LYS A 60 19.92 3.01 -5.96
C LYS A 60 19.56 4.18 -5.03
N GLN A 61 20.31 4.36 -3.97
CA GLN A 61 20.01 5.37 -2.95
C GLN A 61 18.66 5.16 -2.27
N ASN A 62 18.07 6.21 -1.69
CA ASN A 62 16.73 6.16 -1.11
C ASN A 62 15.65 6.46 -2.15
N PHE A 63 14.37 6.25 -1.77
CA PHE A 63 13.22 6.50 -2.61
C PHE A 63 13.20 7.92 -3.19
N ASP A 64 13.44 8.93 -2.35
CA ASP A 64 13.34 10.34 -2.74
C ASP A 64 14.38 10.73 -3.79
N ALA A 65 15.60 10.18 -3.69
CA ALA A 65 16.66 10.47 -4.64
C ALA A 65 16.47 9.72 -5.96
N PHE A 66 16.00 8.48 -5.91
CA PHE A 66 15.83 7.66 -7.11
C PHE A 66 14.55 7.98 -7.88
N TYR A 67 13.41 8.08 -7.20
CA TYR A 67 12.14 8.32 -7.88
C TYR A 67 11.82 9.79 -8.13
N LEU A 68 12.39 10.69 -7.32
CA LEU A 68 12.16 12.13 -7.44
C LEU A 68 13.51 12.86 -7.58
N PRO A 69 14.30 12.57 -8.64
CA PRO A 69 15.62 13.15 -8.80
C PRO A 69 15.59 14.68 -9.00
N TYR A 70 14.54 15.20 -9.63
CA TYR A 70 14.41 16.61 -9.98
C TYR A 70 13.28 17.30 -9.21
N ALA A 71 13.26 18.62 -9.21
CA ALA A 71 12.17 19.43 -8.63
C ALA A 71 10.83 19.21 -9.37
N ASN A 72 10.91 18.93 -10.68
CA ASN A 72 9.78 18.60 -11.54
C ASN A 72 9.61 17.10 -11.79
N SER A 73 10.05 16.27 -10.85
CA SER A 73 9.73 14.85 -10.84
C SER A 73 8.40 14.60 -10.18
N TYR A 74 7.53 13.84 -10.84
CA TYR A 74 6.22 13.46 -10.29
C TYR A 74 5.96 11.98 -10.50
N ILE A 75 5.31 11.37 -9.49
CA ILE A 75 4.58 10.10 -9.66
C ILE A 75 3.11 10.42 -9.41
N VAL A 76 2.25 10.09 -10.34
CA VAL A 76 0.82 10.29 -10.19
C VAL A 76 0.11 8.94 -10.14
N TYR A 77 -0.73 8.77 -9.13
CA TYR A 77 -1.59 7.60 -8.98
C TYR A 77 -3.03 8.03 -9.23
N GLU A 78 -3.65 7.48 -10.25
CA GLU A 78 -5.08 7.66 -10.50
C GLU A 78 -5.85 6.54 -9.83
N VAL A 79 -6.78 6.91 -8.98
CA VAL A 79 -7.64 5.99 -8.24
C VAL A 79 -9.07 6.17 -8.69
N VAL A 80 -9.69 5.08 -9.13
CA VAL A 80 -11.12 5.02 -9.43
C VAL A 80 -11.90 4.77 -8.15
N ARG A 81 -13.01 5.49 -8.02
CA ARG A 81 -14.00 5.29 -6.97
C ARG A 81 -15.38 5.31 -7.63
N GLU A 82 -16.28 4.47 -7.20
CA GLU A 82 -17.66 4.31 -7.66
C GLU A 82 -18.02 4.97 -9.02
N ASN A 83 -18.25 6.29 -9.03
CA ASN A 83 -18.65 7.05 -10.23
C ASN A 83 -17.66 8.13 -10.65
N SER A 84 -16.47 8.17 -10.09
CA SER A 84 -15.47 9.19 -10.37
C SER A 84 -14.04 8.66 -10.14
N ALA A 85 -13.06 9.50 -10.43
CA ALA A 85 -11.67 9.21 -10.11
C ALA A 85 -11.00 10.42 -9.46
N TYR A 86 -9.92 10.19 -8.74
CA TYR A 86 -9.05 11.22 -8.20
C TYR A 86 -7.59 10.88 -8.44
N SER A 87 -6.73 11.87 -8.33
CA SER A 87 -5.30 11.72 -8.55
C SER A 87 -4.52 12.02 -7.27
N VAL A 88 -3.56 11.15 -6.94
CA VAL A 88 -2.57 11.40 -5.88
C VAL A 88 -1.26 11.75 -6.56
N VAL A 89 -0.76 12.95 -6.33
CA VAL A 89 0.49 13.45 -6.89
C VAL A 89 1.58 13.39 -5.83
N VAL A 90 2.62 12.62 -6.11
CA VAL A 90 3.85 12.59 -5.32
C VAL A 90 4.89 13.46 -6.00
N SER A 91 5.44 14.41 -5.27
CA SER A 91 6.48 15.31 -5.76
C SER A 91 7.51 15.56 -4.66
N LYS A 92 8.65 16.13 -5.04
CA LYS A 92 9.70 16.48 -4.08
C LYS A 92 9.37 17.80 -3.39
N SER A 93 9.42 17.81 -2.07
CA SER A 93 9.34 19.03 -1.25
C SER A 93 10.36 18.96 -0.15
N MET A 94 11.21 20.00 -0.02
CA MET A 94 12.30 20.02 0.96
C MET A 94 13.16 18.74 0.99
N GLY A 95 13.47 18.18 -0.18
CA GLY A 95 14.28 16.97 -0.31
C GLY A 95 13.58 15.66 -0.03
N ARG A 96 12.28 15.65 0.29
CA ARG A 96 11.48 14.46 0.63
C ARG A 96 10.23 14.36 -0.25
N ALA A 97 9.70 13.16 -0.39
CA ALA A 97 8.42 12.95 -1.03
C ALA A 97 7.30 13.61 -0.22
N ALA A 98 6.41 14.28 -0.92
CA ALA A 98 5.23 14.92 -0.37
C ALA A 98 4.05 14.69 -1.33
N PHE A 99 2.83 14.78 -0.82
CA PHE A 99 1.63 14.33 -1.49
C PHE A 99 0.64 15.48 -1.66
N ARG A 100 -0.04 15.47 -2.79
CA ARG A 100 -1.24 16.29 -3.02
C ARG A 100 -2.32 15.40 -3.63
N LEU A 101 -3.56 15.62 -3.24
CA LEU A 101 -4.70 14.89 -3.79
C LEU A 101 -5.53 15.87 -4.60
N ILE A 102 -5.87 15.46 -5.81
CA ILE A 102 -6.65 16.24 -6.77
C ILE A 102 -7.95 15.48 -6.99
N ASP A 103 -9.09 16.13 -6.72
CA ASP A 103 -10.41 15.53 -6.88
C ASP A 103 -10.87 15.51 -8.34
N ALA A 104 -10.03 14.94 -9.19
CA ALA A 104 -10.30 14.73 -10.60
C ALA A 104 -9.39 13.62 -11.15
N PRO A 105 -9.78 12.95 -12.25
CA PRO A 105 -8.93 11.98 -12.94
C PRO A 105 -7.68 12.68 -13.51
N TYR A 106 -6.62 11.93 -13.68
CA TYR A 106 -5.39 12.42 -14.27
C TYR A 106 -5.61 12.96 -15.70
N ARG A 107 -5.02 14.11 -15.98
CA ARG A 107 -4.94 14.67 -17.35
C ARG A 107 -3.50 15.01 -17.67
N LYS A 108 -2.99 14.46 -18.77
CA LYS A 108 -1.62 14.69 -19.23
C LYS A 108 -1.30 16.18 -19.42
N ALA A 109 -2.26 16.95 -19.95
CA ALA A 109 -2.11 18.38 -20.21
C ALA A 109 -1.83 19.24 -18.96
N TRP A 110 -2.09 18.73 -17.75
CA TRP A 110 -1.74 19.44 -16.53
C TRP A 110 -0.23 19.46 -16.27
N PHE A 111 0.44 18.37 -16.64
CA PHE A 111 1.85 18.14 -16.33
C PHE A 111 2.78 18.29 -17.52
N VAL A 112 2.28 18.13 -18.73
CA VAL A 112 3.08 18.11 -19.95
C VAL A 112 2.52 19.14 -20.92
N ASN A 113 3.41 20.01 -21.44
CA ASN A 113 3.05 21.02 -22.42
C ASN A 113 3.00 20.42 -23.84
N ASP A 114 2.59 21.24 -24.81
CA ASP A 114 2.50 20.85 -26.24
C ASP A 114 3.86 20.46 -26.85
N ARG A 115 4.97 20.88 -26.24
CA ARG A 115 6.32 20.49 -26.63
C ARG A 115 6.77 19.18 -26.00
N HIS A 116 5.87 18.48 -25.27
CA HIS A 116 6.15 17.23 -24.56
C HIS A 116 7.13 17.40 -23.39
N GLU A 117 7.28 18.61 -22.86
CA GLU A 117 8.10 18.89 -21.69
C GLU A 117 7.25 18.86 -20.43
N VAL A 118 7.81 18.29 -19.36
CA VAL A 118 7.16 18.28 -18.04
C VAL A 118 7.25 19.69 -17.45
N SER A 119 6.15 20.17 -16.87
CA SER A 119 6.08 21.47 -16.19
C SER A 119 7.22 21.68 -15.22
N ALA A 120 7.78 22.87 -15.18
CA ALA A 120 8.98 23.19 -14.42
C ALA A 120 8.76 23.05 -12.90
N ASP A 121 7.57 23.39 -12.43
CA ASP A 121 7.22 23.33 -11.02
C ASP A 121 5.72 23.04 -10.77
N TRP A 122 5.38 22.90 -9.50
CA TRP A 122 4.01 22.66 -9.07
C TRP A 122 3.08 23.88 -9.32
N SER A 123 3.59 25.09 -9.31
CA SER A 123 2.79 26.30 -9.52
C SER A 123 2.17 26.28 -10.92
N GLU A 124 2.95 25.94 -11.92
CA GLU A 124 2.50 25.78 -13.30
C GLU A 124 1.43 24.66 -13.42
N VAL A 125 1.68 23.50 -12.82
CA VAL A 125 0.70 22.39 -12.80
C VAL A 125 -0.61 22.83 -12.17
N ARG A 126 -0.55 23.51 -11.02
CA ARG A 126 -1.74 24.01 -10.31
C ARG A 126 -2.53 25.00 -11.17
N THR A 127 -1.86 25.93 -11.85
CA THR A 127 -2.49 26.89 -12.75
C THR A 127 -3.26 26.18 -13.85
N ARG A 128 -2.63 25.24 -14.55
CA ARG A 128 -3.28 24.45 -15.61
C ARG A 128 -4.47 23.63 -15.11
N ILE A 129 -4.40 23.07 -13.91
CA ILE A 129 -5.54 22.36 -13.32
C ILE A 129 -6.72 23.32 -13.15
N LEU A 130 -6.49 24.47 -12.53
CA LEU A 130 -7.54 25.45 -12.25
C LEU A 130 -8.10 26.11 -13.50
N GLU A 131 -7.30 26.31 -14.52
CA GLU A 131 -7.73 26.77 -15.85
C GLU A 131 -8.61 25.74 -16.56
N SER A 132 -8.28 24.46 -16.42
CA SER A 132 -9.04 23.38 -17.05
C SER A 132 -10.36 23.06 -16.30
N ASP A 133 -10.40 23.26 -15.00
CA ASP A 133 -11.58 23.08 -14.16
C ASP A 133 -11.43 23.90 -12.86
N ALA A 134 -12.03 25.08 -12.86
CA ALA A 134 -12.01 26.01 -11.71
C ALA A 134 -12.66 25.42 -10.43
N ARG A 135 -13.47 24.36 -10.55
CA ARG A 135 -14.09 23.66 -9.42
C ARG A 135 -13.28 22.50 -8.90
N CYS A 136 -12.17 22.19 -9.54
CA CYS A 136 -11.31 21.10 -9.12
C CYS A 136 -10.70 21.39 -7.73
N THR A 137 -10.91 20.47 -6.79
CA THR A 137 -10.36 20.61 -5.45
C THR A 137 -8.97 20.00 -5.39
N ILE A 138 -7.99 20.80 -4.96
CA ILE A 138 -6.63 20.34 -4.69
C ILE A 138 -6.37 20.48 -3.19
N THR A 139 -5.89 19.42 -2.55
CA THR A 139 -5.57 19.47 -1.11
C THR A 139 -4.32 20.31 -0.84
N PRO A 140 -4.16 20.82 0.39
CA PRO A 140 -2.87 21.29 0.87
C PRO A 140 -1.80 20.20 0.73
N LEU A 141 -0.53 20.61 0.77
CA LEU A 141 0.60 19.68 0.72
C LEU A 141 0.64 18.81 1.99
N VAL A 142 0.58 17.51 1.80
CA VAL A 142 0.75 16.50 2.86
C VAL A 142 2.21 16.06 2.87
N THR A 143 2.95 16.36 3.93
CA THR A 143 4.38 16.02 4.08
C THR A 143 4.62 14.84 5.00
N SER A 144 3.62 14.46 5.83
CA SER A 144 3.70 13.33 6.73
C SER A 144 3.22 12.05 6.05
N TYR A 145 4.03 11.00 6.10
CA TYR A 145 3.65 9.66 5.66
C TYR A 145 2.52 9.07 6.50
N GLU A 146 2.50 9.35 7.80
CA GLU A 146 1.44 8.92 8.69
C GLU A 146 0.09 9.54 8.28
N MET A 147 0.05 10.86 8.06
CA MET A 147 -1.13 11.54 7.57
C MET A 147 -1.59 10.99 6.21
N PHE A 148 -0.66 10.76 5.28
CA PHE A 148 -0.97 10.16 3.99
C PHE A 148 -1.57 8.76 4.14
N ARG A 149 -1.01 7.94 5.03
CA ARG A 149 -1.52 6.60 5.35
C ARG A 149 -2.94 6.67 5.90
N ASP A 150 -3.19 7.56 6.85
CA ASP A 150 -4.52 7.77 7.43
C ASP A 150 -5.55 8.19 6.38
N ILE A 151 -5.14 9.01 5.39
CA ILE A 151 -6.00 9.38 4.27
C ILE A 151 -6.33 8.17 3.41
N ILE A 152 -5.33 7.43 2.95
CA ILE A 152 -5.48 6.31 2.00
C ILE A 152 -6.27 5.15 2.62
N PHE A 153 -6.02 4.86 3.90
CA PHE A 153 -6.71 3.78 4.62
C PHE A 153 -7.97 4.22 5.35
N GLY A 154 -8.40 5.46 5.18
CA GLY A 154 -9.66 5.95 5.73
C GLY A 154 -9.69 6.10 7.26
N ASN A 155 -8.53 6.17 7.93
CA ASN A 155 -8.42 6.41 9.37
C ASN A 155 -8.77 7.86 9.74
N ASN A 156 -9.88 8.37 9.20
CA ASN A 156 -10.24 9.78 9.20
C ASN A 156 -11.23 10.12 10.33
N ARG A 157 -11.01 9.62 11.53
CA ARG A 157 -11.88 9.87 12.68
C ARG A 157 -11.74 11.30 13.22
N LYS A 158 -10.59 11.94 12.99
CA LYS A 158 -10.33 13.32 13.45
C LYS A 158 -11.14 14.33 12.65
N PRO A 159 -11.65 15.41 13.28
CA PRO A 159 -12.47 16.42 12.61
C PRO A 159 -11.77 17.13 11.44
N ASP A 160 -10.47 17.37 11.55
CA ASP A 160 -9.61 17.98 10.52
C ASP A 160 -9.42 17.10 9.28
N MET A 161 -9.69 15.80 9.41
CA MET A 161 -9.55 14.83 8.32
C MET A 161 -10.84 14.61 7.51
N VAL A 162 -11.95 15.26 7.86
CA VAL A 162 -13.26 15.05 7.19
C VAL A 162 -13.18 15.31 5.68
N SER A 163 -12.47 16.35 5.26
CA SER A 163 -12.29 16.72 3.85
C SER A 163 -11.52 15.66 3.04
N TYR A 164 -10.74 14.82 3.71
CA TYR A 164 -9.94 13.76 3.07
C TYR A 164 -10.66 12.42 2.93
N ARG A 165 -11.84 12.23 3.57
CA ARG A 165 -12.59 10.95 3.53
C ARG A 165 -12.89 10.47 2.12
N LYS A 166 -13.12 11.39 1.20
CA LYS A 166 -13.37 11.08 -0.22
C LYS A 166 -12.21 10.42 -0.93
N PHE A 167 -10.99 10.54 -0.41
CA PHE A 167 -9.76 10.00 -0.99
C PHE A 167 -9.32 8.65 -0.41
N ALA A 168 -10.07 8.07 0.52
CA ALA A 168 -9.76 6.75 1.05
C ALA A 168 -9.95 5.68 -0.03
N ILE A 169 -9.01 4.72 -0.14
CA ILE A 169 -9.13 3.56 -1.03
C ILE A 169 -9.90 2.45 -0.32
N VAL A 170 -9.66 2.29 0.97
CA VAL A 170 -10.25 1.24 1.79
C VAL A 170 -11.21 1.87 2.78
N GLU A 171 -12.36 1.25 2.97
CA GLU A 171 -13.26 1.62 4.05
C GLU A 171 -12.64 1.15 5.38
N SER A 172 -12.36 2.11 6.26
CA SER A 172 -11.52 2.00 7.45
C SER A 172 -11.88 0.89 8.45
N SER A 173 -13.06 0.28 8.32
CA SER A 173 -13.52 -0.71 9.29
C SER A 173 -13.13 -2.16 8.97
N LYS A 174 -12.60 -2.42 7.78
CA LYS A 174 -12.46 -3.82 7.31
C LYS A 174 -11.02 -4.33 7.14
N TYR A 175 -10.01 -3.45 7.01
CA TYR A 175 -8.66 -3.89 6.60
C TYR A 175 -7.56 -3.03 7.23
N GLN A 176 -7.15 -3.33 8.44
CA GLN A 176 -6.12 -2.54 9.14
C GLN A 176 -4.68 -2.92 8.77
N ASN A 177 -4.45 -4.14 8.31
CA ASN A 177 -3.10 -4.67 8.05
C ASN A 177 -2.71 -4.78 6.57
N ILE A 178 -3.41 -4.10 5.66
CA ILE A 178 -3.13 -4.15 4.21
C ILE A 178 -1.67 -3.80 3.86
N PRO A 179 -1.04 -2.77 4.44
CA PRO A 179 0.36 -2.45 4.12
C PRO A 179 1.30 -3.60 4.44
N ARG A 180 1.13 -4.26 5.59
CA ARG A 180 1.95 -5.39 6.02
C ARG A 180 1.76 -6.59 5.09
N THR A 181 0.51 -6.90 4.75
CA THR A 181 0.13 -7.98 3.83
C THR A 181 0.72 -7.76 2.44
N ILE A 182 0.60 -6.56 1.88
CA ILE A 182 1.15 -6.22 0.56
C ILE A 182 2.68 -6.34 0.56
N GLN A 183 3.36 -5.86 1.60
CA GLN A 183 4.81 -6.03 1.73
C GLN A 183 5.22 -7.51 1.70
N HIS A 184 4.54 -8.35 2.46
CA HIS A 184 4.81 -9.77 2.51
C HIS A 184 4.64 -10.43 1.13
N VAL A 185 3.55 -10.13 0.43
CA VAL A 185 3.29 -10.67 -0.91
C VAL A 185 4.33 -10.21 -1.94
N PHE A 186 4.69 -8.93 -1.95
CA PHE A 186 5.61 -8.39 -2.96
C PHE A 186 7.10 -8.68 -2.70
N LEU A 187 7.50 -8.87 -1.44
CA LEU A 187 8.90 -9.07 -1.08
C LEU A 187 9.30 -10.54 -0.98
N ASN A 188 8.36 -11.45 -0.83
CA ASN A 188 8.65 -12.87 -0.74
C ASN A 188 8.71 -13.52 -2.13
N SER A 189 9.82 -14.20 -2.38
CA SER A 189 10.07 -14.92 -3.63
C SER A 189 9.42 -16.31 -3.68
N ARG A 190 8.88 -16.80 -2.57
CA ARG A 190 8.22 -18.10 -2.47
C ARG A 190 6.80 -17.91 -1.95
N LEU A 191 5.84 -18.28 -2.77
CA LEU A 191 4.42 -18.35 -2.43
C LEU A 191 4.10 -19.83 -2.17
N ASP A 192 4.29 -20.29 -0.95
CA ASP A 192 3.79 -21.59 -0.50
C ASP A 192 2.42 -21.44 0.18
N ALA A 193 1.76 -22.58 0.43
CA ALA A 193 0.42 -22.58 1.01
C ALA A 193 0.39 -21.99 2.43
N ASP A 194 1.44 -22.23 3.22
CA ASP A 194 1.55 -21.70 4.58
C ASP A 194 1.71 -20.20 4.58
N PHE A 195 2.54 -19.68 3.67
CA PHE A 195 2.69 -18.23 3.49
C PHE A 195 1.36 -17.55 3.11
N VAL A 196 0.59 -18.13 2.18
CA VAL A 196 -0.72 -17.59 1.78
C VAL A 196 -1.68 -17.61 2.96
N LYS A 197 -1.72 -18.71 3.71
CA LYS A 197 -2.55 -18.86 4.92
C LYS A 197 -2.20 -17.83 5.97
N ASP A 198 -0.93 -17.68 6.33
CA ASP A 198 -0.45 -16.73 7.32
C ASP A 198 -0.73 -15.28 6.89
N THR A 199 -0.54 -14.99 5.61
CA THR A 199 -0.84 -13.67 5.04
C THR A 199 -2.32 -13.33 5.15
N ILE A 200 -3.22 -14.29 4.89
CA ILE A 200 -4.66 -14.10 5.04
C ILE A 200 -5.02 -13.90 6.51
N ILE A 201 -4.51 -14.73 7.41
CA ILE A 201 -4.77 -14.62 8.86
C ILE A 201 -4.30 -13.26 9.38
N GLN A 202 -3.08 -12.82 9.04
CA GLN A 202 -2.55 -11.53 9.46
C GLN A 202 -3.32 -10.34 8.88
N SER A 203 -3.89 -10.48 7.66
CA SER A 203 -4.71 -9.41 7.07
C SER A 203 -6.06 -9.26 7.74
N MET A 204 -6.56 -10.30 8.39
CA MET A 204 -7.86 -10.32 9.06
C MET A 204 -7.76 -9.97 10.56
N ASN A 205 -6.59 -10.11 11.17
CA ASN A 205 -6.39 -9.83 12.59
C ASN A 205 -5.92 -8.38 12.81
N GLU A 206 -6.62 -7.70 13.71
CA GLU A 206 -6.33 -6.29 14.05
C GLU A 206 -5.09 -6.13 14.95
N GLU A 207 -4.68 -7.18 15.67
CA GLU A 207 -3.53 -7.20 16.58
C GLU A 207 -2.75 -8.50 16.41
N ASP A 208 -1.43 -8.45 16.65
CA ASP A 208 -0.62 -9.64 16.89
C ASP A 208 -1.12 -10.26 18.19
N VAL A 209 -2.14 -11.10 18.10
CA VAL A 209 -2.59 -11.88 19.24
C VAL A 209 -1.53 -12.94 19.50
N SER A 210 -0.57 -12.60 20.36
CA SER A 210 0.27 -13.60 20.97
C SER A 210 -0.63 -14.42 21.90
N ILE A 211 -1.08 -15.58 21.42
CA ILE A 211 -1.79 -16.52 22.29
C ILE A 211 -0.75 -17.02 23.27
N ASP A 212 -0.85 -16.56 24.50
CA ASP A 212 -0.03 -17.12 25.60
C ASP A 212 -0.53 -18.54 25.89
N LEU A 213 0.12 -19.50 25.30
CA LEU A 213 -0.17 -20.92 25.51
C LEU A 213 0.40 -21.44 26.85
N THR A 214 1.08 -20.61 27.63
CA THR A 214 1.71 -21.03 28.90
C THR A 214 0.68 -21.56 29.88
N TYR A 215 -0.47 -20.90 29.96
CA TYR A 215 -1.58 -21.34 30.78
C TYR A 215 -2.14 -22.69 30.32
N TYR A 216 -2.38 -22.85 29.03
CA TYR A 216 -2.89 -24.12 28.48
C TYR A 216 -1.88 -25.25 28.64
N ARG A 217 -0.60 -24.96 28.45
CA ARG A 217 0.48 -25.95 28.67
C ARG A 217 0.56 -26.39 30.12
N SER A 218 0.48 -25.48 31.07
CA SER A 218 0.48 -25.80 32.49
C SER A 218 -0.76 -26.62 32.90
N GLN A 219 -1.93 -26.38 32.31
CA GLN A 219 -3.14 -27.15 32.51
C GLN A 219 -3.01 -28.58 31.96
N ILE A 220 -2.42 -28.73 30.77
CA ILE A 220 -2.15 -30.05 30.17
C ILE A 220 -1.13 -30.83 31.02
N GLU A 221 -0.06 -30.18 31.44
CA GLU A 221 0.96 -30.79 32.31
C GLU A 221 0.39 -31.22 33.68
N ALA A 222 -0.47 -30.39 34.27
CA ALA A 222 -1.19 -30.71 35.48
C ALA A 222 -2.14 -31.92 35.30
N PHE A 223 -2.86 -31.94 34.17
CA PHE A 223 -3.73 -33.07 33.83
C PHE A 223 -2.95 -34.35 33.57
N GLU A 224 -1.81 -34.28 32.88
CA GLU A 224 -0.92 -35.45 32.69
C GLU A 224 -0.35 -35.98 34.03
N GLN A 225 -0.04 -35.09 34.98
CA GLN A 225 0.42 -35.50 36.31
C GLN A 225 -0.70 -36.15 37.15
N GLU A 226 -1.92 -35.64 37.05
CA GLU A 226 -3.08 -36.15 37.81
C GLU A 226 -3.59 -37.48 37.25
N TYR A 227 -3.57 -37.66 35.94
CA TYR A 227 -4.15 -38.81 35.23
C TYR A 227 -3.12 -39.74 34.57
N GLY A 228 -1.85 -39.35 34.50
CA GLY A 228 -0.77 -40.12 33.87
C GLY A 228 -0.44 -41.47 34.53
N HIS A 229 -1.00 -41.76 35.71
CA HIS A 229 -0.90 -43.06 36.38
C HIS A 229 -2.12 -43.96 36.16
N SER A 230 -3.16 -43.47 35.48
CA SER A 230 -4.30 -44.32 35.12
C SER A 230 -4.10 -44.78 33.68
N CYS A 231 -3.91 -46.06 33.46
CA CYS A 231 -3.77 -46.69 32.14
C CYS A 231 -4.93 -46.31 31.19
N ILE A 232 -4.77 -45.20 30.51
CA ILE A 232 -5.60 -44.87 29.35
C ILE A 232 -4.91 -45.50 28.14
N SER A 233 -5.61 -46.41 27.46
CA SER A 233 -5.05 -47.06 26.27
C SER A 233 -4.75 -46.03 25.17
N PRO A 234 -3.73 -46.23 24.34
CA PRO A 234 -3.38 -45.33 23.24
C PRO A 234 -4.56 -45.00 22.29
N TRP A 235 -5.61 -45.81 22.33
CA TRP A 235 -6.82 -45.62 21.53
C TRP A 235 -7.73 -44.49 22.04
N GLN A 236 -7.77 -44.26 23.31
CA GLN A 236 -8.57 -43.21 23.94
C GLN A 236 -7.90 -41.83 23.79
N TYR A 237 -6.58 -41.80 23.75
CA TYR A 237 -5.82 -40.57 23.55
C TYR A 237 -6.07 -39.95 22.18
N ASN A 238 -6.13 -40.74 21.11
CA ASN A 238 -6.42 -40.26 19.74
C ASN A 238 -7.85 -39.74 19.57
N HIS A 239 -8.81 -40.23 20.34
CA HIS A 239 -10.20 -39.79 20.23
C HIS A 239 -10.46 -38.44 20.91
N VAL A 240 -9.69 -38.08 21.91
CA VAL A 240 -9.78 -36.78 22.61
C VAL A 240 -9.10 -35.71 21.76
N ILE A 241 -7.95 -36.01 21.17
CA ILE A 241 -7.24 -35.09 20.28
C ILE A 241 -8.05 -34.77 19.02
N GLN A 242 -8.68 -35.75 18.38
CA GLN A 242 -9.53 -35.51 17.20
C GLN A 242 -10.75 -34.64 17.50
N ARG A 243 -11.30 -34.67 18.73
CA ARG A 243 -12.42 -33.78 19.10
C ARG A 243 -11.99 -32.33 19.37
N LEU A 244 -10.74 -32.08 19.73
CA LEU A 244 -10.20 -30.73 19.93
C LEU A 244 -9.84 -30.04 18.63
N TRP A 245 -9.71 -30.78 17.50
CA TRP A 245 -9.43 -30.23 16.15
C TRP A 245 -10.71 -30.01 15.33
N THR A 246 -11.88 -30.27 15.89
CA THR A 246 -13.18 -30.09 15.21
C THR A 246 -14.07 -29.02 15.85
N LEU A 247 -13.53 -28.23 16.76
CA LEU A 247 -14.10 -26.98 17.29
C LEU A 247 -13.29 -25.81 16.82
#